data_0e56ddf3f8a45b666948c252cb21ea23
#
_entry.id   0e56ddf3f8a45b666948c252cb21ea23
#
_cell.length_a   1.000
_cell.length_b   1.000
_cell.length_c   1.000
_cell.angle_alpha   90.00
_cell.angle_beta   90.00
_cell.angle_gamma   90.00
#
_symmetry.space_group_name_H-M   'P 1'
#
loop_
_entity.id
_entity.type
_entity.pdbx_description
1 polymer ?
#
loop_
_entity_poly.entity_id
_entity_poly.type
_entity_poly.pdbx_seq_one_letter_code
_entity_poly.pdbx_strand_id
1 'polypeptide(L)'
;MQQKLSGRNLLLVGFTLFSMFFGAGNLIFPPHLGAQAGTNLWPAFAGLSVSAIGLPIAGVVAVARAGDLDKLASRVHPLFAPVFTVLVYLSIGPCLAIPRTASTSFQMLVPLVGGGAGLQLVYSVLFFTAAFCVALHPDKLTDLLGRILCPCLIGLIVVLFAGCLAHPLTAHYTAPSAEYASLPAAQGILYGYQTMDTLAGLNFGAVIALNIRARGITEGPAVERGTIRAGFIAGGLLLAVYAMLVHAGAQTGAVHPGLATGAEVLTALAQDLFGWAGLVLVAAIFVIACFNTCVGLIA
;
A
#
# COMPACT_ATOMS: atom_id res chain seq x y z
N MET A 1 14.28 -19.23 28.13
CA MET A 1 13.83 -17.83 27.95
C MET A 1 13.05 -17.77 26.66
N GLN A 2 11.79 -17.32 26.66
CA GLN A 2 11.04 -17.15 25.41
C GLN A 2 11.74 -16.09 24.55
N GLN A 3 12.12 -16.45 23.33
CA GLN A 3 12.68 -15.52 22.37
C GLN A 3 11.62 -14.47 22.04
N LYS A 4 11.94 -13.18 22.19
CA LYS A 4 11.04 -12.06 21.88
C LYS A 4 11.78 -11.04 21.02
N LEU A 5 11.10 -10.51 20.00
CA LEU A 5 11.57 -9.32 19.30
C LEU A 5 11.64 -8.15 20.28
N SER A 6 12.74 -7.40 20.26
CA SER A 6 12.80 -6.12 20.97
C SER A 6 11.75 -5.16 20.38
N GLY A 7 11.25 -4.21 21.16
CA GLY A 7 10.25 -3.25 20.70
C GLY A 7 10.68 -2.49 19.45
N ARG A 8 11.96 -2.10 19.34
CA ARG A 8 12.55 -1.45 18.18
C ARG A 8 12.52 -2.35 16.94
N ASN A 9 12.91 -3.63 17.08
CA ASN A 9 12.89 -4.58 15.99
C ASN A 9 11.45 -4.88 15.53
N LEU A 10 10.50 -4.94 16.46
CA LEU A 10 9.09 -5.14 16.15
C LEU A 10 8.53 -3.96 15.35
N LEU A 11 8.85 -2.71 15.71
CA LEU A 11 8.47 -1.53 14.95
C LEU A 11 9.08 -1.54 13.53
N LEU A 12 10.36 -1.90 13.41
CA LEU A 12 11.02 -1.99 12.09
C LEU A 12 10.36 -3.05 11.20
N VAL A 13 10.01 -4.21 11.75
CA VAL A 13 9.29 -5.26 11.01
C VAL A 13 7.87 -4.80 10.63
N GLY A 14 7.18 -4.08 11.52
CA GLY A 14 5.88 -3.47 11.22
C GLY A 14 5.97 -2.41 10.11
N PHE A 15 7.01 -1.58 10.12
CA PHE A 15 7.29 -0.60 9.07
C PHE A 15 7.63 -1.26 7.73
N THR A 16 8.37 -2.38 7.77
CA THR A 16 8.64 -3.19 6.57
C THR A 16 7.34 -3.70 5.97
N LEU A 17 6.46 -4.28 6.79
CA LEU A 17 5.18 -4.80 6.33
C LEU A 17 4.27 -3.69 5.79
N PHE A 18 4.19 -2.53 6.47
CA PHE A 18 3.50 -1.36 5.95
C PHE A 18 4.06 -0.96 4.57
N SER A 19 5.39 -0.85 4.44
CA SER A 19 6.07 -0.48 3.20
C SER A 19 5.78 -1.45 2.04
N MET A 20 5.67 -2.75 2.35
CA MET A 20 5.32 -3.77 1.35
C MET A 20 3.87 -3.65 0.89
N PHE A 21 2.94 -3.35 1.79
CA PHE A 21 1.54 -3.10 1.45
C PHE A 21 1.37 -1.79 0.69
N PHE A 22 2.01 -0.71 1.15
CA PHE A 22 1.73 0.64 0.69
C PHE A 22 2.33 0.91 -0.69
N GLY A 23 1.62 0.56 -1.74
CA GLY A 23 2.01 0.68 -3.15
C GLY A 23 1.09 1.57 -3.98
N ALA A 24 1.09 1.35 -5.28
CA ALA A 24 0.31 2.13 -6.24
C ALA A 24 -1.18 2.20 -5.90
N GLY A 25 -1.80 1.06 -5.58
CA GLY A 25 -3.23 1.00 -5.23
C GLY A 25 -3.56 1.85 -4.01
N ASN A 26 -2.73 1.75 -2.99
CA ASN A 26 -2.90 2.44 -1.71
C ASN A 26 -2.74 3.97 -1.81
N LEU A 27 -2.06 4.44 -2.85
CA LEU A 27 -1.97 5.87 -3.20
C LEU A 27 -3.13 6.34 -4.08
N ILE A 28 -3.72 5.45 -4.89
CA ILE A 28 -4.76 5.81 -5.86
C ILE A 28 -6.17 5.73 -5.25
N PHE A 29 -6.48 4.62 -4.57
CA PHE A 29 -7.87 4.36 -4.15
C PHE A 29 -8.37 5.26 -3.01
N PRO A 30 -7.63 5.51 -1.92
CA PRO A 30 -8.12 6.37 -0.86
C PRO A 30 -8.41 7.82 -1.29
N PRO A 31 -7.52 8.55 -2.00
CA PRO A 31 -7.82 9.92 -2.39
C PRO A 31 -8.94 9.99 -3.44
N HIS A 32 -9.06 9.03 -4.35
CA HIS A 32 -10.17 8.99 -5.29
C HIS A 32 -11.51 8.75 -4.57
N LEU A 33 -11.55 7.80 -3.62
CA LEU A 33 -12.74 7.61 -2.78
C LEU A 33 -13.12 8.90 -2.07
N GLY A 34 -12.13 9.62 -1.50
CA GLY A 34 -12.34 10.90 -0.87
C GLY A 34 -13.01 11.92 -1.80
N ALA A 35 -12.49 12.06 -3.02
CA ALA A 35 -13.00 12.96 -4.03
C ALA A 35 -14.46 12.63 -4.46
N GLN A 36 -14.79 11.33 -4.54
CA GLN A 36 -16.12 10.86 -4.96
C GLN A 36 -17.15 10.84 -3.80
N ALA A 37 -16.71 10.52 -2.59
CA ALA A 37 -17.60 10.38 -1.45
C ALA A 37 -18.03 11.73 -0.85
N GLY A 38 -17.27 12.80 -1.03
CA GLY A 38 -17.62 14.13 -0.57
C GLY A 38 -18.05 14.15 0.91
N THR A 39 -19.28 14.59 1.21
CA THR A 39 -19.83 14.63 2.57
C THR A 39 -20.03 13.25 3.21
N ASN A 40 -20.09 12.17 2.41
CA ASN A 40 -20.20 10.78 2.87
C ASN A 40 -18.82 10.11 3.06
N LEU A 41 -17.76 10.90 3.17
CA LEU A 41 -16.37 10.51 3.31
C LEU A 41 -16.13 9.44 4.37
N TRP A 42 -16.55 9.69 5.61
CA TRP A 42 -16.19 8.81 6.73
C TRP A 42 -16.90 7.46 6.71
N PRO A 43 -18.20 7.35 6.36
CA PRO A 43 -18.81 6.05 6.12
C PRO A 43 -18.15 5.27 4.98
N ALA A 44 -17.79 5.93 3.87
CA ALA A 44 -17.09 5.31 2.76
C ALA A 44 -15.68 4.83 3.18
N PHE A 45 -14.95 5.65 3.93
CA PHE A 45 -13.64 5.29 4.49
C PHE A 45 -13.71 4.11 5.47
N ALA A 46 -14.74 4.04 6.31
CA ALA A 46 -14.93 2.89 7.18
C ALA A 46 -15.08 1.59 6.39
N GLY A 47 -15.85 1.61 5.30
CA GLY A 47 -15.98 0.48 4.38
C GLY A 47 -14.66 0.11 3.71
N LEU A 48 -13.95 1.09 3.15
CA LEU A 48 -12.62 0.90 2.56
C LEU A 48 -11.65 0.26 3.57
N SER A 49 -11.67 0.72 4.82
CA SER A 49 -10.77 0.21 5.87
C SER A 49 -11.01 -1.28 6.18
N VAL A 50 -12.25 -1.76 6.07
CA VAL A 50 -12.54 -3.18 6.25
C VAL A 50 -11.85 -4.03 5.18
N SER A 51 -11.98 -3.68 3.90
CA SER A 51 -11.45 -4.48 2.80
C SER A 51 -9.97 -4.21 2.49
N ALA A 52 -9.51 -2.95 2.56
CA ALA A 52 -8.14 -2.58 2.22
C ALA A 52 -7.16 -2.67 3.41
N ILE A 53 -7.64 -2.83 4.64
CA ILE A 53 -6.78 -2.98 5.83
C ILE A 53 -7.16 -4.22 6.64
N GLY A 54 -8.43 -4.36 7.02
CA GLY A 54 -8.90 -5.43 7.88
C GLY A 54 -8.64 -6.81 7.29
N LEU A 55 -9.07 -7.04 6.05
CA LEU A 55 -8.87 -8.32 5.36
C LEU A 55 -7.40 -8.64 5.08
N PRO A 56 -6.56 -7.71 4.58
CA PRO A 56 -5.12 -7.96 4.44
C PRO A 56 -4.44 -8.37 5.74
N ILE A 57 -4.73 -7.67 6.84
CA ILE A 57 -4.16 -8.03 8.15
C ILE A 57 -4.70 -9.39 8.64
N ALA A 58 -5.98 -9.69 8.40
CA ALA A 58 -6.53 -11.02 8.68
C ALA A 58 -5.81 -12.11 7.87
N GLY A 59 -5.46 -11.84 6.60
CA GLY A 59 -4.64 -12.71 5.76
C GLY A 59 -3.26 -12.98 6.36
N VAL A 60 -2.56 -11.93 6.79
CA VAL A 60 -1.27 -12.05 7.49
C VAL A 60 -1.39 -12.92 8.75
N VAL A 61 -2.44 -12.69 9.56
CA VAL A 61 -2.70 -13.48 10.79
C VAL A 61 -2.97 -14.94 10.45
N ALA A 62 -3.77 -15.20 9.42
CA ALA A 62 -4.12 -16.55 9.01
C ALA A 62 -2.89 -17.34 8.55
N VAL A 63 -2.04 -16.74 7.71
CA VAL A 63 -0.79 -17.37 7.26
C VAL A 63 0.19 -17.54 8.40
N ALA A 64 0.35 -16.55 9.28
CA ALA A 64 1.22 -16.66 10.45
C ALA A 64 0.84 -17.85 11.35
N ARG A 65 -0.46 -18.12 11.53
CA ARG A 65 -0.97 -19.27 12.31
C ARG A 65 -0.88 -20.60 11.58
N ALA A 66 -1.06 -20.61 10.27
CA ALA A 66 -0.95 -21.83 9.45
C ALA A 66 0.51 -22.25 9.22
N GLY A 67 1.43 -21.27 9.23
CA GLY A 67 2.86 -21.42 8.95
C GLY A 67 3.25 -21.01 7.54
N ASP A 68 2.41 -21.30 6.55
CA ASP A 68 2.55 -20.84 5.15
C ASP A 68 1.20 -20.87 4.41
N LEU A 69 1.18 -20.33 3.20
CA LEU A 69 -0.02 -20.24 2.35
C LEU A 69 -0.49 -21.61 1.90
N ASP A 70 0.43 -22.52 1.55
CA ASP A 70 0.07 -23.84 1.06
C ASP A 70 -0.62 -24.67 2.15
N LYS A 71 -0.10 -24.66 3.38
CA LYS A 71 -0.75 -25.29 4.53
C LYS A 71 -2.11 -24.69 4.85
N LEU A 72 -2.26 -23.37 4.69
CA LEU A 72 -3.54 -22.70 4.89
C LEU A 72 -4.57 -23.19 3.87
N ALA A 73 -4.19 -23.20 2.59
CA ALA A 73 -5.06 -23.59 1.47
C ALA A 73 -5.40 -25.10 1.49
N SER A 74 -4.45 -25.95 1.90
CA SER A 74 -4.63 -27.41 2.02
C SER A 74 -5.70 -27.81 3.03
N ARG A 75 -6.07 -26.93 3.97
CA ARG A 75 -7.18 -27.17 4.90
C ARG A 75 -8.55 -27.23 4.22
N VAL A 76 -8.69 -26.61 3.04
CA VAL A 76 -9.92 -26.63 2.25
C VAL A 76 -10.00 -27.96 1.47
N HIS A 77 -8.98 -28.22 0.65
CA HIS A 77 -8.85 -29.45 -0.13
C HIS A 77 -7.41 -29.57 -0.67
N PRO A 78 -6.83 -30.80 -0.75
CA PRO A 78 -5.47 -30.99 -1.26
C PRO A 78 -5.23 -30.44 -2.69
N LEU A 79 -6.23 -30.56 -3.59
CA LEU A 79 -6.15 -30.01 -4.95
C LEU A 79 -6.38 -28.50 -5.00
N PHE A 80 -7.04 -27.93 -3.99
CA PHE A 80 -7.27 -26.49 -3.93
C PHE A 80 -5.95 -25.72 -3.69
N ALA A 81 -5.09 -26.24 -2.82
CA ALA A 81 -3.86 -25.57 -2.44
C ALA A 81 -2.96 -25.20 -3.63
N PRO A 82 -2.53 -26.15 -4.51
CA PRO A 82 -1.63 -25.79 -5.61
C PRO A 82 -2.29 -24.82 -6.61
N VAL A 83 -3.59 -25.01 -6.91
CA VAL A 83 -4.31 -24.15 -7.85
C VAL A 83 -4.41 -22.73 -7.28
N PHE A 84 -4.85 -22.61 -6.04
CA PHE A 84 -5.02 -21.32 -5.37
C PHE A 84 -3.69 -20.59 -5.21
N THR A 85 -2.64 -21.29 -4.77
CA THR A 85 -1.30 -20.72 -4.61
C THR A 85 -0.75 -20.20 -5.94
N VAL A 86 -0.89 -20.97 -7.02
CA VAL A 86 -0.47 -20.54 -8.37
C VAL A 86 -1.26 -19.30 -8.80
N LEU A 87 -2.59 -19.29 -8.63
CA LEU A 87 -3.42 -18.14 -8.99
C LEU A 87 -3.05 -16.87 -8.20
N VAL A 88 -2.78 -17.01 -6.91
CA VAL A 88 -2.32 -15.89 -6.07
C VAL A 88 -1.00 -15.35 -6.60
N TYR A 89 0.01 -16.19 -6.77
CA TYR A 89 1.33 -15.75 -7.25
C TYR A 89 1.30 -15.19 -8.67
N LEU A 90 0.50 -15.71 -9.57
CA LEU A 90 0.33 -15.13 -10.90
C LEU A 90 -0.33 -13.75 -10.84
N SER A 91 -1.38 -13.59 -10.00
CA SER A 91 -2.10 -12.34 -9.88
C SER A 91 -1.27 -11.23 -9.25
N ILE A 92 -0.61 -11.49 -8.10
CA ILE A 92 0.21 -10.49 -7.44
C ILE A 92 1.60 -10.32 -8.10
N GLY A 93 2.07 -11.32 -8.80
CA GLY A 93 3.34 -11.33 -9.52
C GLY A 93 3.21 -10.75 -10.93
N PRO A 94 3.53 -11.57 -11.97
CA PRO A 94 3.75 -11.07 -13.32
C PRO A 94 2.50 -10.54 -14.03
N CYS A 95 1.28 -10.96 -13.64
CA CYS A 95 0.09 -10.63 -14.41
C CYS A 95 -0.48 -9.24 -14.10
N LEU A 96 -0.48 -8.80 -12.84
CA LEU A 96 -1.18 -7.58 -12.44
C LEU A 96 -0.35 -6.65 -11.54
N ALA A 97 0.03 -7.09 -10.32
CA ALA A 97 0.53 -6.16 -9.32
C ALA A 97 1.93 -5.65 -9.65
N ILE A 98 2.89 -6.51 -9.99
CA ILE A 98 4.28 -6.10 -10.30
C ILE A 98 4.33 -5.16 -11.50
N PRO A 99 3.74 -5.46 -12.68
CA PRO A 99 3.75 -4.54 -13.82
C PRO A 99 3.12 -3.18 -13.51
N ARG A 100 2.04 -3.17 -12.71
CA ARG A 100 1.36 -1.94 -12.28
C ARG A 100 2.30 -1.01 -11.51
N THR A 101 3.23 -1.53 -10.69
CA THR A 101 4.14 -0.69 -9.92
C THR A 101 5.02 0.19 -10.80
N ALA A 102 5.63 -0.37 -11.84
CA ALA A 102 6.47 0.40 -12.75
C ALA A 102 5.65 1.36 -13.64
N SER A 103 4.50 0.92 -14.17
CA SER A 103 3.69 1.76 -15.03
C SER A 103 3.09 2.96 -14.28
N THR A 104 2.56 2.75 -13.08
CA THR A 104 1.96 3.82 -12.29
C THR A 104 3.02 4.82 -11.80
N SER A 105 4.16 4.34 -11.32
CA SER A 105 5.24 5.25 -10.89
C SER A 105 5.82 6.05 -12.06
N PHE A 106 5.93 5.45 -13.26
CA PHE A 106 6.34 6.18 -14.46
C PHE A 106 5.33 7.27 -14.85
N GLN A 107 4.03 6.99 -14.78
CA GLN A 107 2.99 7.99 -15.09
C GLN A 107 3.13 9.26 -14.24
N MET A 108 3.56 9.13 -12.98
CA MET A 108 3.80 10.29 -12.11
C MET A 108 5.08 11.07 -12.46
N LEU A 109 6.01 10.46 -13.19
CA LEU A 109 7.20 11.12 -13.69
C LEU A 109 6.97 11.84 -15.03
N VAL A 110 5.96 11.44 -15.80
CA VAL A 110 5.68 12.02 -17.13
C VAL A 110 5.59 13.56 -17.13
N PRO A 111 4.95 14.24 -16.16
CA PRO A 111 4.92 15.69 -16.11
C PRO A 111 6.30 16.34 -15.92
N LEU A 112 7.28 15.60 -15.40
CA LEU A 112 8.64 16.10 -15.07
C LEU A 112 9.64 15.78 -16.17
N VAL A 113 9.57 14.58 -16.77
CA VAL A 113 10.61 14.07 -17.68
C VAL A 113 10.10 13.86 -19.11
N GLY A 114 8.81 14.06 -19.35
CA GLY A 114 8.16 13.75 -20.61
C GLY A 114 7.69 12.30 -20.70
N GLY A 115 6.83 12.01 -21.68
CA GLY A 115 6.25 10.70 -21.95
C GLY A 115 6.81 10.07 -23.22
N GLY A 116 6.60 8.76 -23.36
CA GLY A 116 6.94 8.00 -24.57
C GLY A 116 7.26 6.53 -24.26
N ALA A 117 6.94 5.63 -25.18
CA ALA A 117 7.12 4.19 -24.99
C ALA A 117 8.59 3.81 -24.74
N GLY A 118 9.53 4.47 -25.42
CA GLY A 118 10.97 4.23 -25.24
C GLY A 118 11.45 4.61 -23.84
N LEU A 119 11.04 5.79 -23.33
CA LEU A 119 11.42 6.24 -22.00
C LEU A 119 10.80 5.36 -20.90
N GLN A 120 9.52 4.97 -21.08
CA GLN A 120 8.85 4.03 -20.18
C GLN A 120 9.56 2.68 -20.13
N LEU A 121 10.01 2.17 -21.28
CA LEU A 121 10.76 0.91 -21.32
C LEU A 121 12.08 1.01 -20.55
N VAL A 122 12.87 2.06 -20.79
CA VAL A 122 14.15 2.29 -20.07
C VAL A 122 13.89 2.40 -18.57
N TYR A 123 12.89 3.20 -18.17
CA TYR A 123 12.50 3.33 -16.76
C TYR A 123 12.12 1.97 -16.16
N SER A 124 11.28 1.20 -16.86
CA SER A 124 10.82 -0.11 -16.35
C SER A 124 11.98 -1.10 -16.18
N VAL A 125 12.92 -1.13 -17.13
CA VAL A 125 14.11 -1.99 -17.02
C VAL A 125 14.95 -1.60 -15.81
N LEU A 126 15.21 -0.31 -15.61
CA LEU A 126 15.99 0.16 -14.46
C LEU A 126 15.24 -0.11 -13.13
N PHE A 127 13.94 0.16 -13.10
CA PHE A 127 13.09 -0.05 -11.92
C PHE A 127 13.07 -1.52 -11.49
N PHE A 128 12.79 -2.44 -12.43
CA PHE A 128 12.74 -3.86 -12.10
C PHE A 128 14.11 -4.45 -11.81
N THR A 129 15.18 -4.00 -12.48
CA THR A 129 16.55 -4.43 -12.16
C THR A 129 16.91 -4.02 -10.73
N ALA A 130 16.64 -2.78 -10.35
CA ALA A 130 16.89 -2.31 -9.00
C ALA A 130 16.05 -3.08 -7.96
N ALA A 131 14.75 -3.28 -8.22
CA ALA A 131 13.87 -4.02 -7.34
C ALA A 131 14.31 -5.48 -7.17
N PHE A 132 14.70 -6.13 -8.25
CA PHE A 132 15.22 -7.50 -8.24
C PHE A 132 16.52 -7.63 -7.43
N CYS A 133 17.49 -6.71 -7.65
CA CYS A 133 18.74 -6.70 -6.89
C CYS A 133 18.51 -6.57 -5.38
N VAL A 134 17.53 -5.77 -4.97
CA VAL A 134 17.18 -5.63 -3.54
C VAL A 134 16.47 -6.88 -3.03
N ALA A 135 15.54 -7.45 -3.79
CA ALA A 135 14.77 -8.63 -3.41
C ALA A 135 15.65 -9.90 -3.25
N LEU A 136 16.79 -9.98 -3.92
CA LEU A 136 17.75 -11.06 -3.74
C LEU A 136 18.37 -11.14 -2.33
N HIS A 137 18.20 -10.10 -1.52
CA HIS A 137 18.74 -10.03 -0.15
C HIS A 137 17.62 -9.84 0.89
N PRO A 138 16.76 -10.85 1.10
CA PRO A 138 15.59 -10.73 1.97
C PRO A 138 15.94 -10.44 3.43
N ASP A 139 17.13 -10.78 3.89
CA ASP A 139 17.69 -10.44 5.19
C ASP A 139 17.86 -8.92 5.39
N LYS A 140 18.13 -8.15 4.33
CA LYS A 140 18.33 -6.70 4.34
C LYS A 140 17.05 -5.90 4.08
N LEU A 141 15.94 -6.56 3.72
CA LEU A 141 14.68 -5.89 3.41
C LEU A 141 14.22 -4.96 4.55
N THR A 142 14.30 -5.41 5.79
CA THR A 142 13.86 -4.60 6.94
C THR A 142 14.74 -3.36 7.12
N ASP A 143 16.03 -3.44 6.84
CA ASP A 143 16.92 -2.28 6.96
C ASP A 143 16.66 -1.27 5.86
N LEU A 144 16.37 -1.70 4.65
CA LEU A 144 16.08 -0.80 3.54
C LEU A 144 14.62 -0.30 3.57
N LEU A 145 13.65 -1.20 3.55
CA LEU A 145 12.23 -0.84 3.48
C LEU A 145 11.74 -0.24 4.80
N GLY A 146 12.01 -0.93 5.92
CA GLY A 146 11.46 -0.53 7.21
C GLY A 146 12.21 0.63 7.87
N ARG A 147 13.53 0.74 7.69
CA ARG A 147 14.34 1.74 8.39
C ARG A 147 14.57 3.02 7.60
N ILE A 148 14.58 2.95 6.26
CA ILE A 148 14.90 4.08 5.39
C ILE A 148 13.67 4.49 4.58
N LEU A 149 13.18 3.62 3.69
CA LEU A 149 12.17 3.99 2.71
C LEU A 149 10.80 4.24 3.34
N CYS A 150 10.40 3.47 4.36
CA CYS A 150 9.12 3.66 5.05
C CYS A 150 9.03 5.02 5.77
N PRO A 151 9.98 5.41 6.64
CA PRO A 151 9.94 6.74 7.26
C PRO A 151 10.03 7.88 6.25
N CYS A 152 10.83 7.72 5.18
CA CYS A 152 10.90 8.68 4.09
C CYS A 152 9.53 8.85 3.42
N LEU A 153 8.90 7.75 3.03
CA LEU A 153 7.58 7.74 2.40
C LEU A 153 6.50 8.38 3.29
N ILE A 154 6.44 7.98 4.57
CA ILE A 154 5.50 8.57 5.53
C ILE A 154 5.78 10.06 5.69
N GLY A 155 7.05 10.46 5.79
CA GLY A 155 7.45 11.88 5.89
C GLY A 155 6.96 12.71 4.70
N LEU A 156 7.12 12.20 3.48
CA LEU A 156 6.64 12.88 2.27
C LEU A 156 5.10 13.01 2.25
N ILE A 157 4.38 11.96 2.66
CA ILE A 157 2.91 12.00 2.76
C ILE A 157 2.45 12.97 3.85
N VAL A 158 3.14 13.00 4.99
CA VAL A 158 2.85 13.95 6.07
C VAL A 158 3.09 15.39 5.61
N VAL A 159 4.13 15.66 4.82
CA VAL A 159 4.37 16.99 4.23
C VAL A 159 3.21 17.39 3.31
N LEU A 160 2.76 16.49 2.43
CA LEU A 160 1.62 16.75 1.55
C LEU A 160 0.35 17.03 2.36
N PHE A 161 0.08 16.21 3.39
CA PHE A 161 -1.10 16.36 4.24
C PHE A 161 -1.02 17.64 5.13
N ALA A 162 0.14 17.95 5.66
CA ALA A 162 0.35 19.17 6.43
C ALA A 162 0.13 20.43 5.56
N GLY A 163 0.55 20.39 4.30
CA GLY A 163 0.21 21.43 3.32
C GLY A 163 -1.30 21.59 3.13
N CYS A 164 -2.01 20.46 2.99
CA CYS A 164 -3.47 20.46 2.87
C CYS A 164 -4.17 21.03 4.12
N LEU A 165 -3.65 20.79 5.31
CA LEU A 165 -4.18 21.37 6.55
C LEU A 165 -3.83 22.84 6.74
N ALA A 166 -2.62 23.25 6.35
CA ALA A 166 -2.17 24.63 6.45
C ALA A 166 -2.86 25.55 5.44
N HIS A 167 -3.18 25.02 4.27
CA HIS A 167 -3.84 25.71 3.17
C HIS A 167 -5.02 24.87 2.67
N PRO A 168 -6.14 24.81 3.43
CA PRO A 168 -7.30 24.05 3.00
C PRO A 168 -7.82 24.59 1.66
N LEU A 169 -8.01 23.70 0.67
CA LEU A 169 -8.54 24.10 -0.65
C LEU A 169 -9.99 24.54 -0.57
N THR A 170 -10.73 23.98 0.39
CA THR A 170 -12.16 24.32 0.62
C THR A 170 -12.54 24.20 2.09
N ALA A 171 -13.55 24.97 2.49
CA ALA A 171 -14.16 24.85 3.82
C ALA A 171 -15.24 23.76 3.89
N HIS A 172 -15.78 23.32 2.74
CA HIS A 172 -16.90 22.37 2.68
C HIS A 172 -16.67 21.33 1.61
N TYR A 173 -16.95 20.06 1.92
CA TYR A 173 -16.96 19.00 0.94
C TYR A 173 -18.16 19.11 0.00
N THR A 174 -18.02 18.63 -1.23
CA THR A 174 -19.12 18.54 -2.19
C THR A 174 -20.13 17.46 -1.79
N ALA A 175 -21.31 17.48 -2.43
CA ALA A 175 -22.23 16.36 -2.38
C ALA A 175 -21.57 15.08 -2.91
N PRO A 176 -21.91 13.90 -2.36
CA PRO A 176 -21.35 12.64 -2.84
C PRO A 176 -21.80 12.36 -4.28
N SER A 177 -20.96 11.67 -5.04
CA SER A 177 -21.37 11.11 -6.34
C SER A 177 -22.52 10.11 -6.17
N ALA A 178 -23.25 9.83 -7.25
CA ALA A 178 -24.41 8.94 -7.22
C ALA A 178 -24.11 7.56 -6.57
N GLU A 179 -22.90 7.04 -6.77
CA GLU A 179 -22.45 5.76 -6.23
C GLU A 179 -22.30 5.78 -4.69
N TYR A 180 -21.87 6.91 -4.13
CA TYR A 180 -21.66 7.08 -2.68
C TYR A 180 -22.83 7.74 -1.94
N ALA A 181 -23.92 8.07 -2.64
CA ALA A 181 -25.05 8.77 -2.05
C ALA A 181 -25.88 7.87 -1.10
N SER A 182 -26.14 6.62 -1.50
CA SER A 182 -27.08 5.74 -0.76
C SER A 182 -26.38 4.76 0.17
N LEU A 183 -25.28 4.11 -0.25
CA LEU A 183 -24.58 3.05 0.47
C LEU A 183 -23.07 3.28 0.50
N PRO A 184 -22.59 4.39 1.10
CA PRO A 184 -21.17 4.78 1.01
C PRO A 184 -20.23 3.73 1.62
N ALA A 185 -20.61 3.07 2.72
CA ALA A 185 -19.79 2.02 3.33
C ALA A 185 -19.67 0.78 2.44
N ALA A 186 -20.74 0.35 1.79
CA ALA A 186 -20.70 -0.80 0.88
C ALA A 186 -19.83 -0.49 -0.34
N GLN A 187 -19.95 0.69 -0.93
CA GLN A 187 -19.09 1.14 -2.02
C GLN A 187 -17.63 1.22 -1.57
N GLY A 188 -17.37 1.72 -0.37
CA GLY A 188 -16.04 1.72 0.22
C GLY A 188 -15.43 0.31 0.33
N ILE A 189 -16.20 -0.69 0.78
CA ILE A 189 -15.77 -2.10 0.83
C ILE A 189 -15.39 -2.60 -0.57
N LEU A 190 -16.27 -2.40 -1.56
CA LEU A 190 -16.03 -2.84 -2.94
C LEU A 190 -14.79 -2.17 -3.53
N TYR A 191 -14.65 -0.87 -3.29
CA TYR A 191 -13.52 -0.10 -3.80
C TYR A 191 -12.18 -0.50 -3.15
N GLY A 192 -12.21 -0.80 -1.85
CA GLY A 192 -11.01 -1.24 -1.12
C GLY A 192 -10.48 -2.62 -1.57
N TYR A 193 -11.31 -3.49 -2.13
CA TYR A 193 -10.85 -4.75 -2.73
C TYR A 193 -9.90 -4.53 -3.91
N GLN A 194 -10.02 -3.42 -4.63
CA GLN A 194 -9.20 -3.11 -5.81
C GLN A 194 -7.73 -2.82 -5.46
N THR A 195 -7.40 -2.60 -4.19
CA THR A 195 -6.01 -2.50 -3.73
C THR A 195 -5.24 -3.80 -3.93
N MET A 196 -5.93 -4.94 -3.96
CA MET A 196 -5.38 -6.32 -4.01
C MET A 196 -4.54 -6.70 -2.77
N ASP A 197 -4.57 -5.91 -1.72
CA ASP A 197 -3.78 -6.12 -0.51
C ASP A 197 -4.14 -7.41 0.23
N THR A 198 -5.37 -7.89 0.09
CA THR A 198 -5.80 -9.15 0.71
C THR A 198 -5.00 -10.33 0.15
N LEU A 199 -4.79 -10.39 -1.17
CA LEU A 199 -3.96 -11.41 -1.80
C LEU A 199 -2.49 -11.24 -1.42
N ALA A 200 -2.00 -9.99 -1.45
CA ALA A 200 -0.63 -9.67 -1.05
C ALA A 200 -0.38 -10.05 0.43
N GLY A 201 -1.34 -9.85 1.32
CA GLY A 201 -1.25 -10.19 2.74
C GLY A 201 -0.98 -11.67 3.00
N LEU A 202 -1.51 -12.56 2.16
CA LEU A 202 -1.25 -13.99 2.22
C LEU A 202 0.23 -14.31 1.95
N ASN A 203 0.88 -13.57 1.04
CA ASN A 203 2.31 -13.71 0.75
C ASN A 203 3.17 -12.99 1.81
N PHE A 204 2.84 -11.74 2.12
CA PHE A 204 3.63 -10.91 3.03
C PHE A 204 3.72 -11.49 4.44
N GLY A 205 2.70 -12.21 4.90
CA GLY A 205 2.75 -12.93 6.16
C GLY A 205 3.91 -13.92 6.23
N ALA A 206 4.17 -14.66 5.15
CA ALA A 206 5.30 -15.60 5.05
C ALA A 206 6.64 -14.87 4.99
N VAL A 207 6.76 -13.81 4.16
CA VAL A 207 8.00 -13.00 4.04
C VAL A 207 8.38 -12.39 5.39
N ILE A 208 7.42 -11.85 6.14
CA ILE A 208 7.67 -11.29 7.48
C ILE A 208 8.08 -12.36 8.49
N ALA A 209 7.47 -13.55 8.43
CA ALA A 209 7.88 -14.67 9.28
C ALA A 209 9.33 -15.09 9.01
N LEU A 210 9.75 -15.16 7.73
CA LEU A 210 11.15 -15.41 7.35
C LEU A 210 12.09 -14.31 7.87
N ASN A 211 11.68 -13.06 7.74
CA ASN A 211 12.46 -11.90 8.21
C ASN A 211 12.67 -11.92 9.74
N ILE A 212 11.65 -12.34 10.49
CA ILE A 212 11.75 -12.52 11.95
C ILE A 212 12.70 -13.66 12.30
N ARG A 213 12.66 -14.78 11.55
CA ARG A 213 13.58 -15.90 11.72
C ARG A 213 15.03 -15.52 11.43
N ALA A 214 15.28 -14.75 10.38
CA ALA A 214 16.60 -14.22 10.05
C ALA A 214 17.21 -13.34 11.16
N ARG A 215 16.36 -12.79 12.04
CA ARG A 215 16.78 -12.03 13.26
C ARG A 215 17.06 -12.90 14.48
N GLY A 216 17.14 -14.22 14.30
CA GLY A 216 17.47 -15.16 15.36
C GLY A 216 16.28 -15.63 16.20
N ILE A 217 15.04 -15.31 15.83
CA ILE A 217 13.83 -15.82 16.48
C ILE A 217 13.37 -17.08 15.72
N THR A 218 13.68 -18.26 16.26
CA THR A 218 13.39 -19.55 15.59
C THR A 218 12.18 -20.28 16.17
N GLU A 219 11.76 -19.96 17.39
CA GLU A 219 10.60 -20.58 18.03
C GLU A 219 9.30 -20.22 17.30
N GLY A 220 8.57 -21.23 16.82
CA GLY A 220 7.32 -21.06 16.06
C GLY A 220 6.32 -20.08 16.70
N PRO A 221 5.94 -20.26 17.99
CA PRO A 221 4.99 -19.36 18.65
C PRO A 221 5.52 -17.92 18.84
N ALA A 222 6.85 -17.73 18.86
CA ALA A 222 7.45 -16.40 18.95
C ALA A 222 7.42 -15.69 17.59
N VAL A 223 7.69 -16.40 16.50
CA VAL A 223 7.56 -15.90 15.11
C VAL A 223 6.12 -15.53 14.81
N GLU A 224 5.15 -16.42 15.12
CA GLU A 224 3.73 -16.15 14.94
C GLU A 224 3.30 -14.85 15.65
N ARG A 225 3.57 -14.73 16.93
CA ARG A 225 3.24 -13.53 17.70
C ARG A 225 3.92 -12.27 17.16
N GLY A 226 5.18 -12.40 16.72
CA GLY A 226 5.92 -11.32 16.08
C GLY A 226 5.26 -10.84 14.80
N THR A 227 4.89 -11.76 13.91
CA THR A 227 4.22 -11.49 12.64
C THR A 227 2.85 -10.84 12.85
N ILE A 228 2.04 -11.36 13.77
CA ILE A 228 0.72 -10.79 14.11
C ILE A 228 0.85 -9.36 14.64
N ARG A 229 1.79 -9.10 15.56
CA ARG A 229 2.01 -7.76 16.10
C ARG A 229 2.52 -6.78 15.03
N ALA A 230 3.41 -7.23 14.15
CA ALA A 230 3.84 -6.43 13.01
C ALA A 230 2.67 -6.10 12.08
N GLY A 231 1.75 -7.06 11.86
CA GLY A 231 0.51 -6.84 11.13
C GLY A 231 -0.35 -5.72 11.71
N PHE A 232 -0.57 -5.72 13.02
CA PHE A 232 -1.35 -4.65 13.67
C PHE A 232 -0.66 -3.29 13.60
N ILE A 233 0.68 -3.22 13.68
CA ILE A 233 1.43 -1.97 13.50
C ILE A 233 1.25 -1.46 12.07
N ALA A 234 1.42 -2.33 11.07
CA ALA A 234 1.23 -1.98 9.67
C ALA A 234 -0.21 -1.53 9.39
N GLY A 235 -1.21 -2.24 9.92
CA GLY A 235 -2.63 -1.88 9.81
C GLY A 235 -2.96 -0.52 10.42
N GLY A 236 -2.41 -0.20 11.60
CA GLY A 236 -2.56 1.11 12.22
C GLY A 236 -1.95 2.25 11.40
N LEU A 237 -0.77 2.01 10.80
CA LEU A 237 -0.14 2.97 9.90
C LEU A 237 -0.95 3.17 8.60
N LEU A 238 -1.45 2.07 7.99
CA LEU A 238 -2.32 2.14 6.83
C LEU A 238 -3.58 2.96 7.13
N LEU A 239 -4.22 2.71 8.28
CA LEU A 239 -5.41 3.43 8.71
C LEU A 239 -5.15 4.94 8.82
N ALA A 240 -4.04 5.32 9.46
CA ALA A 240 -3.67 6.73 9.62
C ALA A 240 -3.38 7.39 8.27
N VAL A 241 -2.58 6.75 7.41
CA VAL A 241 -2.22 7.29 6.09
C VAL A 241 -3.43 7.37 5.18
N TYR A 242 -4.29 6.34 5.17
CA TYR A 242 -5.50 6.38 4.35
C TYR A 242 -6.48 7.47 4.81
N ALA A 243 -6.63 7.70 6.12
CA ALA A 243 -7.44 8.80 6.61
C ALA A 243 -6.93 10.16 6.10
N MET A 244 -5.60 10.36 6.08
CA MET A 244 -4.99 11.56 5.51
C MET A 244 -5.29 11.70 4.01
N LEU A 245 -5.09 10.63 3.24
CA LEU A 245 -5.29 10.63 1.78
C LEU A 245 -6.77 10.80 1.40
N VAL A 246 -7.68 10.18 2.14
CA VAL A 246 -9.12 10.29 1.91
C VAL A 246 -9.59 11.72 2.18
N HIS A 247 -9.15 12.35 3.27
CA HIS A 247 -9.43 13.74 3.58
C HIS A 247 -8.88 14.69 2.50
N ALA A 248 -7.62 14.51 2.12
CA ALA A 248 -6.99 15.29 1.07
C ALA A 248 -7.74 15.16 -0.27
N GLY A 249 -8.16 13.93 -0.59
CA GLY A 249 -8.96 13.65 -1.78
C GLY A 249 -10.32 14.36 -1.77
N ALA A 250 -11.00 14.39 -0.63
CA ALA A 250 -12.29 15.07 -0.51
C ALA A 250 -12.18 16.60 -0.72
N GLN A 251 -11.09 17.21 -0.24
CA GLN A 251 -10.83 18.62 -0.50
C GLN A 251 -10.54 18.89 -1.98
N THR A 252 -9.70 18.04 -2.60
CA THR A 252 -9.35 18.20 -4.01
C THR A 252 -10.57 17.99 -4.92
N GLY A 253 -11.38 16.97 -4.67
CA GLY A 253 -12.59 16.69 -5.44
C GLY A 253 -13.64 17.82 -5.37
N ALA A 254 -13.62 18.62 -4.30
CA ALA A 254 -14.49 19.78 -4.17
C ALA A 254 -14.06 20.95 -5.08
N VAL A 255 -12.79 21.09 -5.36
CA VAL A 255 -12.22 22.16 -6.20
C VAL A 255 -12.07 21.70 -7.66
N HIS A 256 -11.70 20.44 -7.86
CA HIS A 256 -11.49 19.83 -9.17
C HIS A 256 -12.47 18.67 -9.39
N PRO A 257 -13.73 18.95 -9.77
CA PRO A 257 -14.70 17.89 -10.03
C PRO A 257 -14.36 17.11 -11.29
N GLY A 258 -14.62 15.79 -11.28
CA GLY A 258 -14.49 14.95 -12.47
C GLY A 258 -13.10 14.35 -12.70
N LEU A 259 -12.19 14.43 -11.74
CA LEU A 259 -10.92 13.69 -11.81
C LEU A 259 -11.17 12.18 -11.80
N ALA A 260 -10.61 11.48 -12.80
CA ALA A 260 -10.90 10.08 -13.06
C ALA A 260 -10.12 9.11 -12.16
N THR A 261 -8.97 9.54 -11.62
CA THR A 261 -8.09 8.67 -10.84
C THR A 261 -7.54 9.37 -9.60
N GLY A 262 -7.21 8.58 -8.58
CA GLY A 262 -6.56 9.14 -7.38
C GLY A 262 -5.15 9.69 -7.63
N ALA A 263 -4.50 9.25 -8.70
CA ALA A 263 -3.25 9.83 -9.15
C ALA A 263 -3.42 11.28 -9.62
N GLU A 264 -4.47 11.54 -10.41
CA GLU A 264 -4.85 12.90 -10.81
C GLU A 264 -5.24 13.76 -9.60
N VAL A 265 -6.00 13.19 -8.65
CA VAL A 265 -6.39 13.86 -7.41
C VAL A 265 -5.16 14.32 -6.60
N LEU A 266 -4.18 13.42 -6.38
CA LEU A 266 -2.97 13.78 -5.65
C LEU A 266 -2.07 14.75 -6.42
N THR A 267 -2.03 14.64 -7.74
CA THR A 267 -1.27 15.55 -8.60
C THR A 267 -1.86 16.95 -8.56
N ALA A 268 -3.19 17.09 -8.70
CA ALA A 268 -3.89 18.36 -8.60
C ALA A 268 -3.67 19.00 -7.20
N LEU A 269 -3.88 18.23 -6.14
CA LEU A 269 -3.63 18.69 -4.77
C LEU A 269 -2.22 19.23 -4.60
N ALA A 270 -1.21 18.46 -5.00
CA ALA A 270 0.18 18.84 -4.81
C ALA A 270 0.58 20.06 -5.65
N GLN A 271 0.00 20.16 -6.84
CA GLN A 271 0.20 21.32 -7.71
C GLN A 271 -0.42 22.60 -7.14
N ASP A 272 -1.63 22.51 -6.56
CA ASP A 272 -2.30 23.63 -5.91
C ASP A 272 -1.54 24.10 -4.66
N LEU A 273 -0.98 23.17 -3.88
CA LEU A 273 -0.29 23.48 -2.62
C LEU A 273 1.15 23.95 -2.83
N PHE A 274 1.89 23.32 -3.75
CA PHE A 274 3.34 23.49 -3.86
C PHE A 274 3.81 23.78 -5.30
N GLY A 275 2.91 23.93 -6.27
CA GLY A 275 3.26 24.17 -7.67
C GLY A 275 4.15 23.04 -8.24
N TRP A 276 5.24 23.41 -8.92
CA TRP A 276 6.17 22.44 -9.52
C TRP A 276 6.84 21.53 -8.46
N ALA A 277 7.15 22.05 -7.27
CA ALA A 277 7.71 21.23 -6.20
C ALA A 277 6.74 20.16 -5.73
N GLY A 278 5.42 20.40 -5.80
CA GLY A 278 4.38 19.42 -5.52
C GLY A 278 4.40 18.25 -6.50
N LEU A 279 4.62 18.48 -7.79
CA LEU A 279 4.76 17.42 -8.78
C LEU A 279 5.95 16.50 -8.47
N VAL A 280 7.09 17.09 -8.08
CA VAL A 280 8.26 16.31 -7.65
C VAL A 280 7.96 15.51 -6.39
N LEU A 281 7.26 16.10 -5.42
CA LEU A 281 6.86 15.44 -4.17
C LEU A 281 5.98 14.22 -4.44
N VAL A 282 4.94 14.36 -5.26
CA VAL A 282 4.03 13.24 -5.59
C VAL A 282 4.76 12.16 -6.40
N ALA A 283 5.58 12.56 -7.38
CA ALA A 283 6.39 11.59 -8.14
C ALA A 283 7.30 10.77 -7.21
N ALA A 284 7.98 11.42 -6.25
CA ALA A 284 8.82 10.73 -5.28
C ALA A 284 8.00 9.76 -4.39
N ILE A 285 6.84 10.19 -3.90
CA ILE A 285 5.92 9.34 -3.12
C ILE A 285 5.56 8.08 -3.92
N PHE A 286 5.12 8.23 -5.17
CA PHE A 286 4.71 7.09 -6.01
C PHE A 286 5.89 6.17 -6.35
N VAL A 287 7.04 6.71 -6.70
CA VAL A 287 8.24 5.91 -7.02
C VAL A 287 8.66 5.07 -5.81
N ILE A 288 8.76 5.68 -4.62
CA ILE A 288 9.16 4.98 -3.39
C ILE A 288 8.12 3.93 -3.01
N ALA A 289 6.84 4.27 -3.00
CA ALA A 289 5.76 3.35 -2.64
C ALA A 289 5.69 2.14 -3.59
N CYS A 290 5.70 2.40 -4.90
CA CYS A 290 5.67 1.35 -5.92
C CYS A 290 6.92 0.47 -5.86
N PHE A 291 8.10 1.05 -5.60
CA PHE A 291 9.34 0.31 -5.45
C PHE A 291 9.28 -0.63 -4.24
N ASN A 292 8.84 -0.13 -3.09
CA ASN A 292 8.71 -0.92 -1.86
C ASN A 292 7.80 -2.13 -2.05
N THR A 293 6.62 -1.92 -2.64
CA THR A 293 5.67 -3.01 -2.92
C THR A 293 6.23 -3.98 -3.95
N CYS A 294 6.87 -3.50 -5.01
CA CYS A 294 7.51 -4.36 -6.02
C CYS A 294 8.57 -5.28 -5.39
N VAL A 295 9.47 -4.72 -4.59
CA VAL A 295 10.47 -5.50 -3.85
C VAL A 295 9.82 -6.52 -2.94
N GLY A 296 8.77 -6.13 -2.19
CA GLY A 296 8.06 -7.03 -1.30
C GLY A 296 7.30 -8.16 -2.00
N LEU A 297 6.88 -7.96 -3.25
CA LEU A 297 6.19 -8.98 -4.05
C LEU A 297 7.18 -9.95 -4.74
N ILE A 298 8.41 -9.50 -5.03
CA ILE A 298 9.46 -10.33 -5.64
C ILE A 298 10.16 -11.21 -4.58
N ALA A 299 10.32 -10.69 -3.36
CA ALA A 299 11.01 -11.37 -2.26
C ALA A 299 10.21 -12.53 -1.67
#